data_155b6bfbbf8b215e0e2f208726213340
#
_entry.id   155b6bfbbf8b215e0e2f208726213340
#
_cell.length_a   1.000
_cell.length_b   1.000
_cell.length_c   1.000
_cell.angle_alpha   90.00
_cell.angle_beta   90.00
_cell.angle_gamma   90.00
#
_symmetry.space_group_name_H-M   'P 1'
#
loop_
_entity.id
_entity.type
_entity.pdbx_description
1 polymer ?
#
loop_
_entity_poly.entity_id
_entity_poly.type
_entity_poly.pdbx_seq_one_letter_code
_entity_poly.pdbx_strand_id
1 'polypeptide(L)'
;MNYLENFLTTDEEQEIVSAIRMAEKNTSGEIRVHLERSTSEAIDSRAKYVFHALKMDNTKLENGVLIYIAIENKKFGIYGDKGIDRKVDSNFWNKTRDVMQRHFEAGAFKTGIVEGIKSTSKALEKFFPWETNDKNELSNEVSKGEV
;
A
#
# COMPACT_ATOMS: atom_id res chain seq x y z
N MET A 1 18.59 1.70 18.43
CA MET A 1 17.42 2.26 17.73
C MET A 1 17.13 1.46 16.49
N ASN A 2 15.86 1.15 16.27
CA ASN A 2 15.45 0.38 15.12
C ASN A 2 15.45 1.28 13.88
N TYR A 3 16.12 0.87 12.82
CA TYR A 3 16.19 1.61 11.56
C TYR A 3 14.79 1.93 11.01
N LEU A 4 13.90 0.94 11.02
CA LEU A 4 12.54 1.10 10.50
C LEU A 4 11.70 2.08 11.32
N GLU A 5 11.89 2.10 12.63
CA GLU A 5 11.13 2.98 13.51
C GLU A 5 11.51 4.46 13.31
N ASN A 6 12.71 4.69 12.80
CA ASN A 6 13.23 6.05 12.60
C ASN A 6 13.15 6.52 11.15
N PHE A 7 12.70 5.66 10.23
CA PHE A 7 12.58 6.03 8.82
C PHE A 7 11.55 7.15 8.61
N LEU A 8 10.44 7.07 9.34
CA LEU A 8 9.38 8.09 9.32
C LEU A 8 9.23 8.65 10.74
N THR A 9 8.93 9.94 10.84
CA THR A 9 8.56 10.54 12.12
C THR A 9 7.17 10.05 12.51
N THR A 10 6.81 10.23 13.79
CA THR A 10 5.48 9.92 14.28
C THR A 10 4.41 10.70 13.50
N ASP A 11 4.66 11.98 13.24
CA ASP A 11 3.74 12.82 12.47
C ASP A 11 3.58 12.32 11.04
N GLU A 12 4.67 11.90 10.41
CA GLU A 12 4.63 11.33 9.05
C GLU A 12 3.81 10.04 9.01
N GLU A 13 3.99 9.17 10.00
CA GLU A 13 3.17 7.94 10.09
C GLU A 13 1.69 8.28 10.27
N GLN A 14 1.37 9.27 11.09
CA GLN A 14 -0.01 9.70 11.28
C GLN A 14 -0.63 10.25 9.99
N GLU A 15 0.14 10.96 9.19
CA GLU A 15 -0.34 11.43 7.89
C GLU A 15 -0.64 10.25 6.96
N ILE A 16 0.19 9.22 6.98
CA ILE A 16 -0.03 8.00 6.17
C ILE A 16 -1.30 7.29 6.63
N VAL A 17 -1.46 7.09 7.94
CA VAL A 17 -2.66 6.45 8.50
C VAL A 17 -3.91 7.25 8.14
N SER A 18 -3.84 8.58 8.24
CA SER A 18 -4.96 9.45 7.86
C SER A 18 -5.31 9.32 6.39
N ALA A 19 -4.29 9.23 5.52
CA ALA A 19 -4.51 9.03 4.08
C ALA A 19 -5.22 7.69 3.81
N ILE A 20 -4.84 6.62 4.51
CA ILE A 20 -5.49 5.31 4.39
C ILE A 20 -6.95 5.40 4.81
N ARG A 21 -7.23 6.06 5.94
CA ARG A 21 -8.60 6.24 6.44
C ARG A 21 -9.46 7.02 5.45
N MET A 22 -8.89 8.08 4.86
CA MET A 22 -9.59 8.86 3.83
C MET A 22 -9.86 8.06 2.58
N ALA A 23 -8.86 7.27 2.14
CA ALA A 23 -8.99 6.40 0.98
C ALA A 23 -10.15 5.41 1.17
N GLU A 24 -10.24 4.81 2.35
CA GLU A 24 -11.25 3.80 2.67
C GLU A 24 -12.66 4.37 2.83
N LYS A 25 -12.82 5.69 2.80
CA LYS A 25 -14.14 6.33 2.69
C LYS A 25 -14.62 6.44 1.26
N ASN A 26 -13.71 6.31 0.30
CA ASN A 26 -14.02 6.48 -1.12
C ASN A 26 -14.09 5.15 -1.88
N THR A 27 -13.59 4.09 -1.29
CA THR A 27 -13.60 2.76 -1.90
C THR A 27 -13.76 1.68 -0.82
N SER A 28 -14.37 0.55 -1.18
CA SER A 28 -14.40 -0.62 -0.31
C SER A 28 -13.06 -1.38 -0.31
N GLY A 29 -12.13 -1.00 -1.17
CA GLY A 29 -10.79 -1.58 -1.19
C GLY A 29 -10.05 -1.30 0.12
N GLU A 30 -9.22 -2.24 0.53
CA GLU A 30 -8.45 -2.17 1.77
C GLU A 30 -6.98 -1.94 1.44
N ILE A 31 -6.39 -0.86 1.96
CA ILE A 31 -5.02 -0.46 1.64
C ILE A 31 -4.14 -0.59 2.88
N ARG A 32 -2.97 -1.19 2.70
CA ARG A 32 -1.98 -1.29 3.76
C ARG A 32 -0.58 -0.98 3.24
N VAL A 33 0.26 -0.40 4.09
CA VAL A 33 1.66 -0.07 3.79
C VAL A 33 2.56 -0.94 4.66
N HIS A 34 3.58 -1.54 4.06
CA HIS A 34 4.59 -2.31 4.78
C HIS A 34 5.98 -1.83 4.43
N LEU A 35 6.78 -1.55 5.47
CA LEU A 35 8.17 -1.11 5.34
C LEU A 35 9.10 -2.23 5.76
N GLU A 36 10.09 -2.54 4.93
CA GLU A 36 11.19 -3.43 5.25
C GLU A 36 12.52 -2.71 5.05
N ARG A 37 13.52 -3.10 5.83
CA ARG A 37 14.84 -2.50 5.69
C ARG A 37 15.44 -2.84 4.32
N SER A 38 15.41 -4.10 3.94
CA SER A 38 15.92 -4.59 2.65
C SER A 38 15.37 -5.95 2.33
N THR A 39 15.50 -6.37 1.07
CA THR A 39 15.19 -7.73 0.65
C THR A 39 16.19 -8.17 -0.41
N SER A 40 16.51 -9.46 -0.43
CA SER A 40 17.32 -10.08 -1.47
C SER A 40 16.44 -10.65 -2.59
N GLU A 41 15.12 -10.69 -2.37
CA GLU A 41 14.17 -11.23 -3.33
C GLU A 41 13.77 -10.17 -4.37
N ALA A 42 13.19 -10.63 -5.49
CA ALA A 42 12.53 -9.71 -6.42
C ALA A 42 11.40 -8.98 -5.68
N ILE A 43 11.25 -7.69 -5.96
CA ILE A 43 10.30 -6.84 -5.24
C ILE A 43 8.88 -7.38 -5.32
N ASP A 44 8.43 -7.78 -6.51
CA ASP A 44 7.06 -8.28 -6.69
C ASP A 44 6.83 -9.59 -5.93
N SER A 45 7.84 -10.47 -5.92
CA SER A 45 7.76 -11.74 -5.18
C SER A 45 7.69 -11.50 -3.68
N ARG A 46 8.50 -10.57 -3.18
CA ARG A 46 8.50 -10.23 -1.75
C ARG A 46 7.21 -9.55 -1.34
N ALA A 47 6.70 -8.63 -2.16
CA ALA A 47 5.43 -7.96 -1.89
C ALA A 47 4.29 -8.99 -1.79
N LYS A 48 4.24 -9.95 -2.70
CA LYS A 48 3.24 -11.02 -2.67
C LYS A 48 3.35 -11.86 -1.39
N TYR A 49 4.57 -12.24 -1.02
CA TYR A 49 4.80 -13.00 0.21
C TYR A 49 4.31 -12.25 1.43
N VAL A 50 4.68 -10.97 1.56
CA VAL A 50 4.28 -10.12 2.70
C VAL A 50 2.77 -9.96 2.74
N PHE A 51 2.14 -9.77 1.59
CA PHE A 51 0.68 -9.67 1.48
C PHE A 51 -0.01 -10.87 2.14
N HIS A 52 0.43 -12.07 1.80
CA HIS A 52 -0.16 -13.30 2.36
C HIS A 52 0.26 -13.52 3.82
N ALA A 53 1.50 -13.20 4.19
CA ALA A 53 1.97 -13.32 5.56
C ALA A 53 1.20 -12.39 6.51
N LEU A 54 0.79 -11.22 6.05
CA LEU A 54 -0.05 -10.28 6.81
C LEU A 54 -1.54 -10.64 6.74
N LYS A 55 -1.89 -11.74 6.08
CA LYS A 55 -3.27 -12.20 5.92
C LYS A 55 -4.18 -11.17 5.24
N MET A 56 -3.61 -10.43 4.31
CA MET A 56 -4.36 -9.42 3.54
C MET A 56 -5.30 -10.04 2.52
N ASP A 57 -5.16 -11.33 2.26
CA ASP A 57 -6.08 -12.10 1.43
C ASP A 57 -7.41 -12.41 2.14
N ASN A 58 -7.53 -12.04 3.42
CA ASN A 58 -8.72 -12.30 4.23
C ASN A 58 -9.71 -11.14 4.15
N THR A 59 -10.11 -10.76 2.94
CA THR A 59 -11.18 -9.78 2.72
C THR A 59 -12.28 -10.40 1.87
N LYS A 60 -13.51 -9.97 2.11
CA LYS A 60 -14.70 -10.51 1.43
C LYS A 60 -14.64 -10.36 -0.09
N LEU A 61 -14.19 -9.20 -0.58
CA LEU A 61 -14.16 -8.90 -2.01
C LEU A 61 -12.80 -9.18 -2.66
N GLU A 62 -11.85 -9.72 -1.90
CA GLU A 62 -10.50 -9.98 -2.38
C GLU A 62 -9.89 -8.72 -3.02
N ASN A 63 -10.04 -7.57 -2.34
CA ASN A 63 -9.64 -6.26 -2.85
C ASN A 63 -8.63 -5.54 -1.96
N GLY A 64 -7.81 -6.30 -1.23
CA GLY A 64 -6.69 -5.74 -0.48
C GLY A 64 -5.59 -5.27 -1.41
N VAL A 65 -4.92 -4.17 -1.04
CA VAL A 65 -3.76 -3.63 -1.75
C VAL A 65 -2.63 -3.40 -0.77
N LEU A 66 -1.48 -3.97 -1.06
CA LEU A 66 -0.26 -3.73 -0.29
C LEU A 66 0.68 -2.82 -1.05
N ILE A 67 1.11 -1.74 -0.40
CA ILE A 67 2.23 -0.92 -0.85
C ILE A 67 3.43 -1.39 -0.04
N TYR A 68 4.38 -2.03 -0.71
CA TYR A 68 5.57 -2.61 -0.08
C TYR A 68 6.81 -1.78 -0.42
N ILE A 69 7.60 -1.43 0.58
CA ILE A 69 8.80 -0.61 0.39
C ILE A 69 10.01 -1.28 1.05
N ALA A 70 11.06 -1.54 0.26
CA ALA A 70 12.36 -2.00 0.72
C ALA A 70 13.30 -0.80 0.73
N ILE A 71 13.49 -0.21 1.91
CA ILE A 71 14.09 1.12 2.07
C ILE A 71 15.53 1.17 1.55
N GLU A 72 16.39 0.27 1.98
CA GLU A 72 17.80 0.28 1.58
C GLU A 72 17.98 -0.07 0.09
N ASN A 73 17.10 -0.88 -0.46
CA ASN A 73 17.13 -1.21 -1.89
C ASN A 73 16.62 -0.06 -2.77
N LYS A 74 15.98 0.94 -2.18
CA LYS A 74 15.32 2.04 -2.89
C LYS A 74 14.33 1.54 -3.93
N LYS A 75 13.59 0.50 -3.55
CA LYS A 75 12.61 -0.15 -4.42
C LYS A 75 11.28 -0.32 -3.70
N PHE A 76 10.21 -0.36 -4.47
CA PHE A 76 8.89 -0.59 -3.93
C PHE A 76 8.04 -1.40 -4.91
N GLY A 77 6.98 -2.01 -4.40
CA GLY A 77 6.01 -2.74 -5.21
C GLY A 77 4.61 -2.51 -4.72
N ILE A 78 3.65 -2.72 -5.60
CA ILE A 78 2.23 -2.66 -5.27
C ILE A 78 1.63 -4.01 -5.63
N TYR A 79 0.99 -4.64 -4.67
CA TYR A 79 0.34 -5.93 -4.89
C TYR A 79 -1.16 -5.80 -4.60
N GLY A 80 -1.98 -6.06 -5.61
CA GLY A 80 -3.43 -6.10 -5.48
C GLY A 80 -3.92 -7.53 -5.49
N ASP A 81 -4.94 -7.81 -4.66
CA ASP A 81 -5.51 -9.14 -4.55
C ASP A 81 -6.29 -9.55 -5.81
N LYS A 82 -6.67 -10.82 -5.86
CA LYS A 82 -7.32 -11.46 -7.02
C LYS A 82 -8.59 -10.76 -7.48
N GLY A 83 -9.37 -10.21 -6.55
CA GLY A 83 -10.59 -9.47 -6.89
C GLY A 83 -10.32 -8.25 -7.72
N ILE A 84 -9.14 -7.63 -7.52
CA ILE A 84 -8.71 -6.50 -8.33
C ILE A 84 -8.21 -6.97 -9.69
N ASP A 85 -7.35 -7.98 -9.71
CA ASP A 85 -6.79 -8.52 -10.94
C ASP A 85 -7.87 -8.93 -11.96
N ARG A 86 -9.00 -9.45 -11.48
CA ARG A 86 -10.11 -9.86 -12.35
C ARG A 86 -10.79 -8.69 -13.05
N LYS A 87 -10.63 -7.48 -12.55
CA LYS A 87 -11.36 -6.30 -13.04
C LYS A 87 -10.51 -5.30 -13.79
N VAL A 88 -9.19 -5.43 -13.73
CA VAL A 88 -8.27 -4.43 -14.28
C VAL A 88 -7.25 -5.08 -15.20
N ASP A 89 -6.66 -4.27 -16.09
CA ASP A 89 -5.59 -4.73 -16.96
C ASP A 89 -4.20 -4.54 -16.33
N SER A 90 -3.16 -4.98 -17.02
CA SER A 90 -1.78 -4.93 -16.53
C SER A 90 -1.25 -3.51 -16.34
N ASN A 91 -1.89 -2.49 -16.92
CA ASN A 91 -1.45 -1.10 -16.85
C ASN A 91 -2.08 -0.34 -15.69
N PHE A 92 -2.97 -0.99 -14.94
CA PHE A 92 -3.75 -0.33 -13.90
C PHE A 92 -2.89 0.41 -12.88
N TRP A 93 -1.76 -0.16 -12.49
CA TRP A 93 -0.90 0.39 -11.44
C TRP A 93 0.15 1.39 -11.95
N ASN A 94 0.28 1.56 -13.28
CA ASN A 94 1.37 2.37 -13.84
C ASN A 94 1.36 3.81 -13.34
N LYS A 95 0.21 4.44 -13.31
CA LYS A 95 0.09 5.83 -12.85
C LYS A 95 0.49 5.96 -11.37
N THR A 96 0.05 5.05 -10.55
CA THR A 96 0.37 5.03 -9.11
C THR A 96 1.87 4.85 -8.91
N ARG A 97 2.49 3.90 -9.63
CA ARG A 97 3.93 3.69 -9.57
C ARG A 97 4.71 4.94 -9.98
N ASP A 98 4.31 5.59 -11.05
CA ASP A 98 5.00 6.79 -11.55
C ASP A 98 4.95 7.93 -10.55
N VAL A 99 3.81 8.14 -9.92
CA VAL A 99 3.63 9.17 -8.89
C VAL A 99 4.56 8.89 -7.71
N MET A 100 4.56 7.66 -7.21
CA MET A 100 5.40 7.28 -6.08
C MET A 100 6.88 7.39 -6.42
N GLN A 101 7.28 6.91 -7.60
CA GLN A 101 8.66 6.91 -8.04
C GLN A 101 9.23 8.34 -8.09
N ARG A 102 8.48 9.28 -8.62
CA ARG A 102 8.93 10.68 -8.68
C ARG A 102 9.21 11.27 -7.31
N HIS A 103 8.34 11.03 -6.35
CA HIS A 103 8.53 11.54 -4.99
C HIS A 103 9.70 10.84 -4.29
N PHE A 104 9.84 9.54 -4.48
CA PHE A 104 10.94 8.77 -3.87
C PHE A 104 12.29 9.22 -4.42
N GLU A 105 12.39 9.48 -5.71
CA GLU A 105 13.62 10.01 -6.34
C GLU A 105 14.00 11.37 -5.78
N ALA A 106 13.00 12.16 -5.40
CA ALA A 106 13.23 13.48 -4.78
C ALA A 106 13.49 13.39 -3.26
N GLY A 107 13.51 12.17 -2.69
CA GLY A 107 13.69 11.97 -1.25
C GLY A 107 12.46 12.25 -0.41
N ALA A 108 11.31 12.46 -1.03
CA ALA A 108 10.06 12.79 -0.34
C ALA A 108 9.24 11.50 -0.08
N PHE A 109 9.74 10.66 0.82
CA PHE A 109 9.16 9.33 1.05
C PHE A 109 7.73 9.36 1.59
N LYS A 110 7.49 10.16 2.64
CA LYS A 110 6.14 10.29 3.21
C LYS A 110 5.15 10.76 2.14
N THR A 111 5.53 11.79 1.40
CA THR A 111 4.66 12.33 0.33
C THR A 111 4.41 11.29 -0.75
N GLY A 112 5.44 10.54 -1.14
CA GLY A 112 5.29 9.46 -2.14
C GLY A 112 4.32 8.39 -1.68
N ILE A 113 4.38 8.00 -0.41
CA ILE A 113 3.46 7.01 0.16
C ILE A 113 2.04 7.56 0.19
N VAL A 114 1.86 8.78 0.68
CA VAL A 114 0.54 9.43 0.77
C VAL A 114 -0.08 9.57 -0.62
N GLU A 115 0.68 10.05 -1.60
CA GLU A 115 0.19 10.20 -2.97
C GLU A 115 -0.10 8.85 -3.63
N GLY A 116 0.68 7.83 -3.30
CA GLY A 116 0.42 6.46 -3.74
C GLY A 116 -0.91 5.93 -3.20
N ILE A 117 -1.20 6.20 -1.93
CA ILE A 117 -2.48 5.82 -1.32
C ILE A 117 -3.64 6.54 -2.01
N LYS A 118 -3.52 7.83 -2.24
CA LYS A 118 -4.56 8.62 -2.91
C LYS A 118 -4.80 8.12 -4.34
N SER A 119 -3.74 7.86 -5.09
CA SER A 119 -3.83 7.34 -6.44
C SER A 119 -4.50 5.97 -6.47
N THR A 120 -4.13 5.09 -5.53
CA THR A 120 -4.75 3.77 -5.38
C THR A 120 -6.23 3.88 -5.11
N SER A 121 -6.61 4.73 -4.16
CA SER A 121 -8.02 4.95 -3.80
C SER A 121 -8.82 5.42 -5.01
N LYS A 122 -8.31 6.40 -5.73
CA LYS A 122 -8.99 6.93 -6.91
C LYS A 122 -9.16 5.88 -8.00
N ALA A 123 -8.13 5.06 -8.21
CA ALA A 123 -8.19 3.97 -9.20
C ALA A 123 -9.19 2.89 -8.80
N LEU A 124 -9.24 2.53 -7.51
CA LEU A 124 -10.14 1.48 -7.01
C LEU A 124 -11.60 1.92 -6.92
N GLU A 125 -11.85 3.22 -6.71
CA GLU A 125 -13.19 3.77 -6.53
C GLU A 125 -14.15 3.36 -7.65
N LYS A 126 -13.63 3.28 -8.86
CA LYS A 126 -14.42 2.89 -10.04
C LYS A 126 -14.90 1.44 -9.98
N PHE A 127 -14.08 0.53 -9.45
CA PHE A 127 -14.36 -0.90 -9.45
C PHE A 127 -14.88 -1.39 -8.10
N PHE A 128 -14.55 -0.71 -7.03
CA PHE A 128 -14.92 -1.05 -5.67
C PHE A 128 -15.39 0.20 -4.94
N PRO A 129 -16.57 0.75 -5.30
CA PRO A 129 -17.09 1.94 -4.64
C PRO A 129 -17.38 1.66 -3.16
N TRP A 130 -17.32 2.70 -2.35
CA TRP A 130 -17.68 2.57 -0.94
C TRP A 130 -19.18 2.25 -0.80
N GLU A 131 -19.49 1.37 0.15
CA GLU A 131 -20.86 0.99 0.46
C GLU A 131 -21.13 1.22 1.95
N THR A 132 -22.39 1.49 2.30
CA THR A 132 -22.77 1.81 3.69
C THR A 132 -22.48 0.69 4.68
N ASN A 133 -22.35 -0.56 4.21
CA ASN A 133 -22.08 -1.73 5.05
C ASN A 133 -20.60 -2.09 5.09
N ASP A 134 -19.74 -1.28 4.51
CA ASP A 134 -18.31 -1.58 4.49
C ASP A 134 -17.72 -1.54 5.89
N LYS A 135 -16.90 -2.55 6.18
CA LYS A 135 -16.15 -2.66 7.42
C LYS A 135 -14.67 -2.58 7.10
N ASN A 136 -13.92 -1.95 7.99
CA ASN A 136 -12.46 -1.99 7.89
C ASN A 136 -11.98 -3.38 8.32
N GLU A 137 -11.68 -4.23 7.35
CA GLU A 137 -11.29 -5.62 7.58
C GLU A 137 -9.81 -5.79 7.89
N LEU A 138 -8.97 -4.83 7.48
CA LEU A 138 -7.54 -4.85 7.71
C LEU A 138 -7.10 -3.64 8.53
N SER A 139 -5.95 -3.77 9.20
CA SER A 139 -5.40 -2.66 9.98
C SER A 139 -4.97 -1.49 9.09
N ASN A 140 -5.18 -0.26 9.55
CA ASN A 140 -4.71 0.96 8.89
C ASN A 140 -3.29 1.34 9.32
N GLU A 141 -2.74 0.64 10.30
CA GLU A 141 -1.40 0.93 10.81
C GLU A 141 -0.32 0.57 9.80
N VAL A 142 0.76 1.37 9.77
CA VAL A 142 1.94 1.05 8.96
C VAL A 142 2.57 -0.21 9.54
N SER A 143 2.75 -1.22 8.70
CA SER A 143 3.39 -2.47 9.08
C SER A 143 4.90 -2.37 8.82
N LYS A 144 5.71 -2.99 9.66
CA LYS A 144 7.17 -2.87 9.58
C LYS A 144 7.85 -4.19 9.88
N GLY A 145 8.99 -4.40 9.23
CA GLY A 145 9.91 -5.49 9.54
C GLY A 145 9.63 -6.78 8.82
N GLU A 146 10.40 -7.80 9.16
CA GLU A 146 10.24 -9.13 8.58
C GLU A 146 8.96 -9.80 9.12
N VAL A 147 8.30 -10.53 8.24
CA VAL A 147 7.07 -11.25 8.58
C VAL A 147 7.18 -12.72 8.21
#